data_07e3817809adf1d42867a3c415cf3d78
#
_entry.id   07e3817809adf1d42867a3c415cf3d78
#
_cell.length_a   1.000
_cell.length_b   1.000
_cell.length_c   1.000
_cell.angle_alpha   90.00
_cell.angle_beta   90.00
_cell.angle_gamma   90.00
#
_symmetry.space_group_name_H-M   'P 1'
#
loop_
_entity.id
_entity.type
_entity.pdbx_description
1 polymer ?
#
loop_
_entity_poly.entity_id
_entity_poly.type
_entity_poly.pdbx_seq_one_letter_code
_entity_poly.pdbx_strand_id
1 'polypeptide(L)'
;IQLFDSWAGSLSPAQYEQFVLPHSQKIFETLSTYSVPRIHFGVGTGEILHLMSAAGADVVGVDWRVPIDEARRRIGEGKSVQGNLDPSILGGDWELISEEVISILERNAGQHGHIFNLGHGVTPEVNPDVLKRVVDLVHNFRITP
;
A
#
# COMPACT_ATOMS: atom_id res chain seq x y z
N ILE A 1 -10.39 -3.76 -8.34
CA ILE A 1 -9.55 -3.32 -9.49
C ILE A 1 -8.37 -2.54 -8.94
N GLN A 2 -7.16 -2.76 -9.48
CA GLN A 2 -5.97 -1.98 -9.10
C GLN A 2 -5.36 -1.31 -10.33
N LEU A 3 -5.21 0.02 -10.23
CA LEU A 3 -4.44 0.83 -11.16
C LEU A 3 -2.99 0.87 -10.69
N PHE A 4 -2.07 0.39 -11.52
CA PHE A 4 -0.64 0.45 -11.27
C PHE A 4 -0.04 1.67 -11.98
N ASP A 5 0.58 2.55 -11.20
CA ASP A 5 1.27 3.75 -11.68
C ASP A 5 2.77 3.63 -11.36
N SER A 6 3.41 2.67 -12.03
CA SER A 6 4.74 2.16 -11.66
C SER A 6 5.85 3.21 -11.74
N TRP A 7 5.72 4.25 -12.55
CA TRP A 7 6.75 5.27 -12.77
C TRP A 7 6.43 6.62 -12.14
N ALA A 8 5.26 6.76 -11.53
CA ALA A 8 4.81 8.02 -10.91
C ALA A 8 5.76 8.56 -9.84
N GLY A 9 6.43 7.66 -9.12
CA GLY A 9 7.41 8.03 -8.09
C GLY A 9 8.66 8.74 -8.62
N SER A 10 8.90 8.76 -9.94
CA SER A 10 9.99 9.53 -10.55
C SER A 10 9.65 11.01 -10.79
N LEU A 11 8.39 11.38 -10.62
CA LEU A 11 7.90 12.74 -10.85
C LEU A 11 7.91 13.54 -9.55
N SER A 12 8.13 14.85 -9.69
CA SER A 12 7.83 15.76 -8.59
C SER A 12 6.31 15.84 -8.36
N PRO A 13 5.84 16.22 -7.15
CA PRO A 13 4.41 16.41 -6.91
C PRO A 13 3.73 17.33 -7.93
N ALA A 14 4.37 18.44 -8.29
CA ALA A 14 3.84 19.37 -9.28
C ALA A 14 3.71 18.74 -10.69
N GLN A 15 4.68 17.93 -11.10
CA GLN A 15 4.62 17.22 -12.37
C GLN A 15 3.51 16.15 -12.37
N TYR A 16 3.40 15.40 -11.26
CA TYR A 16 2.32 14.42 -11.11
C TYR A 16 0.94 15.10 -11.17
N GLU A 17 0.76 16.17 -10.42
CA GLU A 17 -0.49 16.94 -10.40
C GLU A 17 -0.86 17.48 -11.79
N GLN A 18 0.12 17.99 -12.52
CA GLN A 18 -0.11 18.59 -13.85
C GLN A 18 -0.36 17.55 -14.94
N PHE A 19 0.44 16.46 -14.97
CA PHE A 19 0.51 15.57 -16.13
C PHE A 19 -0.12 14.20 -15.93
N VAL A 20 -0.27 13.73 -14.69
CA VAL A 20 -0.75 12.37 -14.41
C VAL A 20 -2.11 12.37 -13.70
N LEU A 21 -2.26 13.17 -12.65
CA LEU A 21 -3.46 13.21 -11.83
C LEU A 21 -4.76 13.36 -12.65
N PRO A 22 -4.87 14.24 -13.67
CA PRO A 22 -6.12 14.37 -14.45
C PRO A 22 -6.49 13.08 -15.19
N HIS A 23 -5.51 12.30 -15.62
CA HIS A 23 -5.75 11.02 -16.30
C HIS A 23 -6.18 9.94 -15.33
N SER A 24 -5.53 9.85 -14.17
CA SER A 24 -5.91 8.91 -13.12
C SER A 24 -7.31 9.21 -12.58
N GLN A 25 -7.65 10.48 -12.38
CA GLN A 25 -9.01 10.92 -12.00
C GLN A 25 -10.06 10.46 -13.02
N LYS A 26 -9.81 10.64 -14.31
CA LYS A 26 -10.74 10.21 -15.36
C LYS A 26 -10.95 8.68 -15.36
N ILE A 27 -9.89 7.91 -15.12
CA ILE A 27 -9.97 6.44 -14.99
C ILE A 27 -10.86 6.08 -13.80
N PHE A 28 -10.59 6.63 -12.59
CA PHE A 28 -11.36 6.30 -11.40
C PHE A 28 -12.80 6.81 -11.46
N GLU A 29 -13.05 7.96 -12.09
CA GLU A 29 -14.41 8.45 -12.37
C GLU A 29 -15.18 7.46 -13.26
N THR A 30 -14.58 7.00 -14.35
CA THR A 30 -15.19 5.99 -15.23
C THR A 30 -15.48 4.70 -14.48
N LEU A 31 -14.53 4.24 -13.64
CA LEU A 31 -14.67 3.02 -12.85
C LEU A 31 -15.70 3.17 -11.71
N SER A 32 -16.06 4.38 -11.30
CA SER A 32 -17.03 4.61 -10.23
C SER A 32 -18.44 4.12 -10.54
N THR A 33 -18.74 3.90 -11.81
CA THR A 33 -20.00 3.30 -12.25
C THR A 33 -20.13 1.82 -11.89
N TYR A 34 -19.03 1.17 -11.54
CA TYR A 34 -18.99 -0.22 -11.13
C TYR A 34 -18.88 -0.33 -9.61
N SER A 35 -19.65 -1.21 -8.99
CA SER A 35 -19.66 -1.45 -7.55
C SER A 35 -18.49 -2.35 -7.12
N VAL A 36 -17.25 -1.93 -7.43
CA VAL A 36 -16.02 -2.68 -7.09
C VAL A 36 -15.02 -1.73 -6.41
N PRO A 37 -14.29 -2.17 -5.37
CA PRO A 37 -13.21 -1.37 -4.78
C PRO A 37 -12.11 -1.05 -5.79
N ARG A 38 -11.59 0.17 -5.73
CA ARG A 38 -10.58 0.69 -6.64
C ARG A 38 -9.33 1.05 -5.87
N ILE A 39 -8.23 0.43 -6.24
CA ILE A 39 -6.92 0.60 -5.60
C ILE A 39 -6.01 1.39 -6.53
N HIS A 40 -5.29 2.37 -6.00
CA HIS A 40 -4.24 3.10 -6.72
C HIS A 40 -2.89 2.80 -6.10
N PHE A 41 -1.99 2.21 -6.85
CA PHE A 41 -0.66 1.81 -6.36
C PHE A 41 0.46 2.35 -7.25
N GLY A 42 1.52 2.83 -6.64
CA GLY A 42 2.78 3.20 -7.28
C GLY A 42 3.95 2.99 -6.35
N VAL A 43 5.16 2.89 -6.91
CA VAL A 43 6.41 2.72 -6.17
C VAL A 43 7.14 4.06 -6.07
N GLY A 44 7.72 4.37 -4.90
CA GLY A 44 8.39 5.64 -4.66
C GLY A 44 7.44 6.85 -4.57
N THR A 45 6.17 6.60 -4.31
CA THR A 45 5.10 7.61 -4.36
C THR A 45 4.83 8.32 -3.04
N GLY A 46 5.71 8.17 -2.05
CA GLY A 46 5.52 8.72 -0.70
C GLY A 46 5.13 10.20 -0.67
N GLU A 47 5.73 11.03 -1.53
CA GLU A 47 5.47 12.48 -1.57
C GLU A 47 4.19 12.85 -2.33
N ILE A 48 3.59 11.91 -3.06
CA ILE A 48 2.38 12.14 -3.86
C ILE A 48 1.17 11.32 -3.37
N LEU A 49 1.23 10.68 -2.22
CA LEU A 49 0.13 9.85 -1.69
C LEU A 49 -1.18 10.63 -1.57
N HIS A 50 -1.13 11.91 -1.18
CA HIS A 50 -2.29 12.78 -1.11
C HIS A 50 -2.91 13.05 -2.50
N LEU A 51 -2.10 13.15 -3.54
CA LEU A 51 -2.56 13.30 -4.93
C LEU A 51 -3.15 12.00 -5.46
N MET A 52 -2.54 10.85 -5.13
CA MET A 52 -3.09 9.55 -5.46
C MET A 52 -4.44 9.30 -4.78
N SER A 53 -4.60 9.76 -3.55
CA SER A 53 -5.88 9.78 -2.84
C SER A 53 -6.91 10.67 -3.55
N ALA A 54 -6.50 11.88 -3.96
CA ALA A 54 -7.33 12.83 -4.69
C ALA A 54 -7.75 12.35 -6.09
N ALA A 55 -7.05 11.35 -6.65
CA ALA A 55 -7.42 10.74 -7.92
C ALA A 55 -8.77 10.00 -7.90
N GLY A 56 -9.30 9.66 -6.72
CA GLY A 56 -10.62 9.06 -6.58
C GLY A 56 -10.61 7.55 -6.27
N ALA A 57 -9.45 6.98 -5.95
CA ALA A 57 -9.36 5.60 -5.45
C ALA A 57 -10.02 5.44 -4.08
N ASP A 58 -10.52 4.25 -3.78
CA ASP A 58 -11.05 3.87 -2.46
C ASP A 58 -9.93 3.44 -1.51
N VAL A 59 -8.86 2.88 -2.09
CA VAL A 59 -7.67 2.37 -1.40
C VAL A 59 -6.42 2.95 -2.04
N VAL A 60 -5.48 3.42 -1.24
CA VAL A 60 -4.14 3.80 -1.73
C VAL A 60 -3.14 2.73 -1.33
N GLY A 61 -2.48 2.16 -2.32
CA GLY A 61 -1.38 1.21 -2.12
C GLY A 61 -0.08 1.96 -1.86
N VAL A 62 0.67 1.48 -0.89
CA VAL A 62 1.90 2.11 -0.38
C VAL A 62 3.05 1.13 -0.45
N ASP A 63 4.20 1.58 -0.92
CA ASP A 63 5.43 0.80 -0.85
C ASP A 63 6.08 0.89 0.54
N TRP A 64 7.12 0.09 0.77
CA TRP A 64 7.77 -0.08 2.09
C TRP A 64 8.57 1.14 2.57
N ARG A 65 8.77 2.18 1.74
CA ARG A 65 9.61 3.34 2.06
C ARG A 65 8.95 4.33 3.02
N VAL A 66 7.62 4.27 3.13
CA VAL A 66 6.85 5.14 4.02
C VAL A 66 6.18 4.29 5.08
N PRO A 67 6.41 4.54 6.37
CA PRO A 67 5.69 3.84 7.44
C PRO A 67 4.17 3.96 7.28
N ILE A 68 3.42 2.90 7.61
CA ILE A 68 1.98 2.82 7.29
C ILE A 68 1.14 3.89 7.99
N ASP A 69 1.49 4.27 9.19
CA ASP A 69 0.88 5.36 9.96
C ASP A 69 1.09 6.72 9.28
N GLU A 70 2.31 7.00 8.84
CA GLU A 70 2.62 8.21 8.09
C GLU A 70 1.95 8.22 6.72
N ALA A 71 1.89 7.08 6.04
CA ALA A 71 1.16 6.94 4.79
C ALA A 71 -0.32 7.30 4.97
N ARG A 72 -0.98 6.80 6.01
CA ARG A 72 -2.37 7.15 6.34
C ARG A 72 -2.54 8.65 6.55
N ARG A 73 -1.62 9.27 7.30
CA ARG A 73 -1.66 10.72 7.52
C ARG A 73 -1.59 11.51 6.21
N ARG A 74 -0.75 11.07 5.26
CA ARG A 74 -0.59 11.71 3.94
C ARG A 74 -1.78 11.46 3.01
N ILE A 75 -2.36 10.27 3.05
CA ILE A 75 -3.53 9.87 2.26
C ILE A 75 -4.77 10.65 2.69
N GLY A 76 -4.89 10.96 3.99
CA GLY A 76 -6.03 11.65 4.56
C GLY A 76 -7.16 10.69 4.96
N GLU A 77 -8.22 11.27 5.53
CA GLU A 77 -9.37 10.53 6.06
C GLU A 77 -10.24 9.92 4.95
N GLY A 78 -11.02 8.92 5.32
CA GLY A 78 -12.04 8.29 4.46
C GLY A 78 -11.49 7.33 3.42
N LYS A 79 -10.20 7.02 3.44
CA LYS A 79 -9.56 6.06 2.53
C LYS A 79 -9.00 4.86 3.28
N SER A 80 -8.98 3.74 2.59
CA SER A 80 -8.24 2.55 3.02
C SER A 80 -6.80 2.60 2.51
N VAL A 81 -5.92 1.85 3.18
CA VAL A 81 -4.50 1.72 2.79
C VAL A 81 -4.18 0.26 2.51
N GLN A 82 -3.36 0.00 1.49
CA GLN A 82 -2.82 -1.33 1.19
C GLN A 82 -1.31 -1.32 1.27
N GLY A 83 -0.74 -2.27 1.97
CA GLY A 83 0.72 -2.44 2.06
C GLY A 83 1.13 -2.87 3.47
N ASN A 84 2.41 -2.77 3.84
CA ASN A 84 3.51 -2.31 2.96
C ASN A 84 4.83 -2.99 3.33
N LEU A 85 4.79 -4.31 3.54
CA LEU A 85 5.98 -5.08 3.88
C LEU A 85 7.03 -5.02 2.77
N ASP A 86 8.29 -4.76 3.13
CA ASP A 86 9.40 -4.82 2.17
C ASP A 86 9.58 -6.25 1.65
N PRO A 87 9.41 -6.50 0.35
CA PRO A 87 9.58 -7.85 -0.19
C PRO A 87 11.02 -8.37 -0.11
N SER A 88 12.02 -7.50 0.02
CA SER A 88 13.43 -7.90 0.09
C SER A 88 13.77 -8.70 1.34
N ILE A 89 13.03 -8.52 2.43
CA ILE A 89 13.29 -9.24 3.69
C ILE A 89 12.80 -10.69 3.67
N LEU A 90 11.95 -11.06 2.70
CA LEU A 90 11.33 -12.40 2.64
C LEU A 90 12.33 -13.54 2.38
N GLY A 91 13.55 -13.22 1.98
CA GLY A 91 14.65 -14.16 1.87
C GLY A 91 15.49 -14.30 3.16
N GLY A 92 15.18 -13.52 4.18
CA GLY A 92 15.91 -13.50 5.45
C GLY A 92 15.36 -14.43 6.52
N ASP A 93 15.85 -14.25 7.75
CA ASP A 93 15.41 -15.02 8.91
C ASP A 93 13.97 -14.68 9.30
N TRP A 94 13.24 -15.69 9.75
CA TRP A 94 11.82 -15.53 10.10
C TRP A 94 11.61 -14.53 11.24
N GLU A 95 12.53 -14.45 12.17
CA GLU A 95 12.49 -13.50 13.29
C GLU A 95 12.38 -12.06 12.76
N LEU A 96 13.24 -11.68 11.83
CA LEU A 96 13.21 -10.34 11.20
C LEU A 96 11.91 -10.10 10.43
N ILE A 97 11.45 -11.11 9.66
CA ILE A 97 10.20 -11.00 8.90
C ILE A 97 9.03 -10.80 9.84
N SER A 98 8.95 -11.61 10.91
CA SER A 98 7.83 -11.53 11.86
C SER A 98 7.81 -10.22 12.65
N GLU A 99 8.97 -9.72 13.05
CA GLU A 99 9.10 -8.43 13.73
C GLU A 99 8.59 -7.29 12.85
N GLU A 100 8.96 -7.26 11.56
CA GLU A 100 8.52 -6.23 10.64
C GLU A 100 7.02 -6.32 10.33
N VAL A 101 6.47 -7.53 10.16
CA VAL A 101 5.03 -7.74 10.01
C VAL A 101 4.27 -7.19 11.21
N ILE A 102 4.71 -7.52 12.43
CA ILE A 102 4.10 -7.04 13.67
C ILE A 102 4.22 -5.52 13.77
N SER A 103 5.39 -4.95 13.46
CA SER A 103 5.61 -3.49 13.46
C SER A 103 4.62 -2.76 12.55
N ILE A 104 4.38 -3.26 11.34
CA ILE A 104 3.40 -2.67 10.42
C ILE A 104 1.97 -2.74 11.01
N LEU A 105 1.60 -3.89 11.57
CA LEU A 105 0.27 -4.09 12.17
C LEU A 105 0.05 -3.20 13.40
N GLU A 106 1.06 -3.06 14.25
CA GLU A 106 1.03 -2.17 15.42
C GLU A 106 0.95 -0.71 15.03
N ARG A 107 1.73 -0.27 14.02
CA ARG A 107 1.65 1.09 13.47
C ARG A 107 0.29 1.42 12.88
N ASN A 108 -0.38 0.43 12.28
CA ASN A 108 -1.77 0.62 11.85
C ASN A 108 -2.73 0.82 13.04
N ALA A 109 -2.34 0.45 14.27
CA ALA A 109 -3.05 0.68 15.52
C ALA A 109 -4.54 0.27 15.50
N GLY A 110 -4.86 -0.82 14.80
CA GLY A 110 -6.24 -1.32 14.67
C GLY A 110 -7.18 -0.45 13.87
N GLN A 111 -6.67 0.55 13.17
CA GLN A 111 -7.52 1.36 12.29
C GLN A 111 -8.11 0.51 11.17
N HIS A 112 -9.40 0.71 10.91
CA HIS A 112 -10.10 0.03 9.82
C HIS A 112 -9.53 0.38 8.44
N GLY A 113 -9.77 -0.51 7.47
CA GLY A 113 -9.36 -0.27 6.08
C GLY A 113 -7.86 -0.46 5.86
N HIS A 114 -7.24 -1.44 6.51
CA HIS A 114 -5.90 -1.89 6.17
C HIS A 114 -5.96 -3.23 5.42
N ILE A 115 -5.44 -3.25 4.22
CA ILE A 115 -5.18 -4.46 3.44
C ILE A 115 -3.69 -4.74 3.56
N PHE A 116 -3.30 -5.70 4.42
CA PHE A 116 -1.90 -6.07 4.53
C PHE A 116 -1.41 -6.67 3.21
N ASN A 117 -0.32 -6.16 2.69
CA ASN A 117 0.29 -6.61 1.44
C ASN A 117 1.79 -6.32 1.46
N LEU A 118 2.51 -6.88 0.50
CA LEU A 118 3.87 -6.46 0.22
C LEU A 118 3.86 -5.07 -0.41
N GLY A 119 4.92 -4.30 -0.16
CA GLY A 119 5.11 -2.98 -0.76
C GLY A 119 5.54 -3.00 -2.23
N HIS A 120 5.76 -4.20 -2.80
CA HIS A 120 6.06 -4.46 -4.21
C HIS A 120 5.80 -5.92 -4.53
N GLY A 121 5.99 -6.32 -5.79
CA GLY A 121 5.94 -7.72 -6.21
C GLY A 121 7.01 -8.56 -5.51
N VAL A 122 6.65 -9.81 -5.20
CA VAL A 122 7.58 -10.80 -4.66
C VAL A 122 8.57 -11.26 -5.75
N THR A 123 9.81 -11.53 -5.37
CA THR A 123 10.80 -12.09 -6.31
C THR A 123 10.66 -13.61 -6.44
N PRO A 124 11.05 -14.21 -7.58
CA PRO A 124 10.89 -15.64 -7.80
C PRO A 124 11.64 -16.55 -6.83
N GLU A 125 12.65 -16.03 -6.16
CA GLU A 125 13.50 -16.76 -5.21
C GLU A 125 12.87 -16.97 -3.85
N VAL A 126 11.80 -16.22 -3.55
CA VAL A 126 11.12 -16.31 -2.25
C VAL A 126 10.37 -17.64 -2.13
N ASN A 127 10.66 -18.37 -1.04
CA ASN A 127 9.94 -19.59 -0.74
C ASN A 127 8.45 -19.30 -0.43
N PRO A 128 7.49 -19.90 -1.17
CA PRO A 128 6.07 -19.69 -0.93
C PRO A 128 5.59 -19.98 0.49
N ASP A 129 6.29 -20.86 1.22
CA ASP A 129 5.93 -21.18 2.59
C ASP A 129 6.20 -20.01 3.56
N VAL A 130 7.15 -19.14 3.24
CA VAL A 130 7.36 -17.89 4.00
C VAL A 130 6.14 -16.98 3.85
N LEU A 131 5.59 -16.86 2.64
CA LEU A 131 4.38 -16.05 2.41
C LEU A 131 3.16 -16.61 3.17
N LYS A 132 3.00 -17.94 3.21
CA LYS A 132 1.93 -18.58 4.01
C LYS A 132 2.09 -18.22 5.49
N ARG A 133 3.31 -18.32 6.03
CA ARG A 133 3.59 -17.94 7.43
C ARG A 133 3.27 -16.48 7.72
N VAL A 134 3.58 -15.55 6.77
CA VAL A 134 3.20 -14.14 6.89
C VAL A 134 1.69 -13.99 6.94
N VAL A 135 0.95 -14.66 6.03
CA VAL A 135 -0.52 -14.63 6.03
C VAL A 135 -1.09 -15.15 7.35
N ASP A 136 -0.59 -16.28 7.83
CA ASP A 136 -1.02 -16.87 9.12
C ASP A 136 -0.75 -15.91 10.28
N LEU A 137 0.43 -15.27 10.31
CA LEU A 137 0.76 -14.27 11.33
C LEU A 137 -0.20 -13.09 11.31
N VAL A 138 -0.46 -12.50 10.13
CA VAL A 138 -1.37 -11.38 9.97
C VAL A 138 -2.79 -11.75 10.42
N HIS A 139 -3.29 -12.93 10.04
CA HIS A 139 -4.65 -13.37 10.40
C HIS A 139 -4.80 -13.67 11.90
N ASN A 140 -3.73 -14.09 12.56
CA ASN A 140 -3.74 -14.40 13.98
C ASN A 140 -3.36 -13.22 14.88
N PHE A 141 -2.87 -12.13 14.30
CA PHE A 141 -2.50 -10.94 15.06
C PHE A 141 -3.73 -10.34 15.78
N ARG A 142 -3.54 -10.00 17.04
CA ARG A 142 -4.56 -9.31 17.85
C ARG A 142 -3.89 -8.14 18.55
N ILE A 143 -4.52 -6.99 18.46
CA ILE A 143 -4.08 -5.84 19.24
C ILE A 143 -4.46 -6.12 20.69
N THR A 144 -3.46 -6.13 21.53
CA THR A 144 -3.71 -6.17 22.98
C THR A 144 -4.10 -4.76 23.41
N PRO A 145 -5.22 -4.60 24.12
CA PRO A 145 -5.69 -3.28 24.58
C PRO A 145 -4.74 -2.64 25.58
#